data_408791dfe1abd893df647940b338a087
#
_entry.id   408791dfe1abd893df647940b338a087
#
_cell.length_a   1.000
_cell.length_b   1.000
_cell.length_c   1.000
_cell.angle_alpha   90.00
_cell.angle_beta   90.00
_cell.angle_gamma   90.00
#
_symmetry.space_group_name_H-M   'P 1'
#
loop_
_entity.id
_entity.type
_entity.pdbx_description
1 polymer ?
#
loop_
_entity_poly.entity_id
_entity_poly.type
_entity_poly.pdbx_seq_one_letter_code
_entity_poly.pdbx_strand_id
1 'polypeptide(L)'
;SLVDMLASFDHLLGGQTGQVSQDGLDVSPALRGMGTSKRNHIVEHSGRLALRWEKWKFIPAGKGQAYLPLTGTETGNLDADQLYDLDADPHEDRNVAAANPDVLARMKGMLAQLRAGKQP
;
A
#
# COMPACT_ATOMS: atom_id res chain seq x y z
N SER A 1 0.00 -4.39 -8.64
CA SER A 1 -1.25 -3.74 -8.25
C SER A 1 -2.12 -3.47 -9.47
N LEU A 2 -3.44 -3.33 -9.29
CA LEU A 2 -4.35 -2.98 -10.39
C LEU A 2 -4.05 -1.61 -11.00
N VAL A 3 -3.48 -0.69 -10.25
CA VAL A 3 -3.04 0.63 -10.77
C VAL A 3 -1.96 0.50 -11.85
N ASP A 4 -1.24 -0.62 -11.88
CA ASP A 4 -0.17 -0.88 -12.84
C ASP A 4 -0.67 -1.49 -14.16
N MET A 5 -1.91 -1.98 -14.18
CA MET A 5 -2.42 -2.71 -15.35
C MET A 5 -2.53 -1.83 -16.59
N LEU A 6 -2.99 -0.60 -16.44
CA LEU A 6 -3.13 0.32 -17.58
C LEU A 6 -1.78 0.60 -18.24
N ALA A 7 -0.76 0.97 -17.45
CA ALA A 7 0.58 1.22 -17.97
C ALA A 7 1.20 -0.04 -18.61
N SER A 8 0.96 -1.21 -17.99
CA SER A 8 1.50 -2.48 -18.49
C SER A 8 0.82 -2.91 -19.80
N PHE A 9 -0.48 -2.77 -19.91
CA PHE A 9 -1.20 -3.12 -21.15
C PHE A 9 -0.89 -2.16 -22.28
N ASP A 10 -0.79 -0.85 -22.00
CA ASP A 10 -0.34 0.13 -22.99
C ASP A 10 1.02 -0.26 -23.57
N HIS A 11 1.99 -0.58 -22.71
CA HIS A 11 3.31 -1.04 -23.13
C HIS A 11 3.24 -2.33 -23.98
N LEU A 12 2.44 -3.33 -23.56
CA LEU A 12 2.27 -4.58 -24.31
C LEU A 12 1.66 -4.39 -25.69
N LEU A 13 0.85 -3.35 -25.89
CA LEU A 13 0.23 -2.98 -27.16
C LEU A 13 1.09 -2.03 -28.01
N GLY A 14 2.34 -1.75 -27.57
CA GLY A 14 3.28 -0.89 -28.31
C GLY A 14 3.07 0.60 -28.04
N GLY A 15 2.29 0.98 -27.04
CA GLY A 15 2.12 2.37 -26.59
C GLY A 15 3.38 2.93 -25.91
N GLN A 16 3.51 4.25 -25.93
CA GLN A 16 4.57 4.96 -25.22
C GLN A 16 4.04 5.43 -23.88
N THR A 17 4.28 4.66 -22.82
CA THR A 17 3.67 4.75 -21.49
C THR A 17 3.90 6.03 -20.70
N GLY A 18 4.58 7.03 -21.22
CA GLY A 18 4.95 8.22 -20.46
C GLY A 18 3.79 9.09 -19.95
N GLN A 19 2.54 8.83 -20.35
CA GLN A 19 1.39 9.68 -20.02
C GLN A 19 0.08 8.96 -19.67
N VAL A 20 0.06 7.63 -19.67
CA VAL A 20 -1.19 6.87 -19.54
C VAL A 20 -1.67 6.73 -18.10
N SER A 21 -0.78 6.80 -17.13
CA SER A 21 -1.12 6.70 -15.71
C SER A 21 -0.12 7.46 -14.86
N GLN A 22 -0.59 8.37 -14.01
CA GLN A 22 0.24 9.14 -13.08
C GLN A 22 0.94 8.24 -12.04
N ASP A 23 0.24 7.19 -11.58
CA ASP A 23 0.69 6.34 -10.47
C ASP A 23 1.01 4.91 -10.92
N GLY A 24 0.72 4.56 -12.18
CA GLY A 24 0.95 3.24 -12.73
C GLY A 24 2.40 3.04 -13.18
N LEU A 25 2.97 1.89 -12.82
CA LEU A 25 4.27 1.44 -13.32
C LEU A 25 4.07 0.36 -14.37
N ASP A 26 4.89 0.37 -15.42
CA ASP A 26 4.95 -0.78 -16.31
C ASP A 26 5.55 -1.99 -15.58
N VAL A 27 4.71 -2.97 -15.32
CA VAL A 27 5.09 -4.26 -14.73
C VAL A 27 4.93 -5.42 -15.72
N SER A 28 4.83 -5.11 -17.01
CA SER A 28 4.68 -6.12 -18.08
C SER A 28 5.79 -7.18 -18.07
N PRO A 29 7.06 -6.89 -17.76
CA PRO A 29 8.08 -7.93 -17.59
C PRO A 29 7.73 -8.92 -16.48
N ALA A 30 7.26 -8.42 -15.31
CA ALA A 30 6.86 -9.29 -14.21
C ALA A 30 5.62 -10.12 -14.55
N LEU A 31 4.64 -9.57 -15.28
CA LEU A 31 3.46 -10.31 -15.75
C LEU A 31 3.82 -11.47 -16.69
N ARG A 32 4.91 -11.34 -17.45
CA ARG A 32 5.43 -12.37 -18.35
C ARG A 32 6.43 -13.31 -17.68
N GLY A 33 6.65 -13.21 -16.37
CA GLY A 33 7.64 -14.03 -15.65
C GLY A 33 9.10 -13.66 -15.96
N MET A 34 9.35 -12.50 -16.55
CA MET A 34 10.67 -12.03 -16.99
C MET A 34 11.36 -11.12 -15.97
N GLY A 35 10.88 -11.07 -14.73
CA GLY A 35 11.44 -10.24 -13.67
C GLY A 35 10.45 -9.99 -12.53
N THR A 36 10.82 -9.08 -11.64
CA THR A 36 10.00 -8.66 -10.51
C THR A 36 9.41 -7.27 -10.74
N SER A 37 8.30 -6.96 -10.05
CA SER A 37 7.75 -5.60 -10.06
C SER A 37 8.74 -4.61 -9.45
N LYS A 38 8.88 -3.45 -10.09
CA LYS A 38 9.67 -2.32 -9.56
C LYS A 38 8.93 -1.52 -8.49
N ARG A 39 7.65 -1.85 -8.24
CA ARG A 39 6.85 -1.15 -7.23
C ARG A 39 7.30 -1.58 -5.83
N ASN A 40 7.78 -0.62 -5.05
CA ASN A 40 8.24 -0.83 -3.68
C ASN A 40 7.21 -0.43 -2.63
N HIS A 41 6.15 0.31 -3.03
CA HIS A 41 5.08 0.71 -2.11
C HIS A 41 3.73 0.73 -2.81
N ILE A 42 2.66 0.58 -2.02
CA ILE A 42 1.27 0.76 -2.45
C ILE A 42 0.54 1.54 -1.37
N VAL A 43 -0.26 2.52 -1.79
CA VAL A 43 -1.25 3.17 -0.91
C VAL A 43 -2.59 2.49 -1.15
N GLU A 44 -3.16 1.95 -0.09
CA GLU A 44 -4.47 1.30 -0.08
C GLU A 44 -5.48 2.23 0.60
N HIS A 45 -6.71 2.23 0.14
CA HIS A 45 -7.78 3.01 0.72
C HIS A 45 -8.98 2.12 1.07
N SER A 46 -9.28 2.01 2.36
CA SER A 46 -10.50 1.38 2.87
C SER A 46 -11.04 2.23 4.02
N GLY A 47 -11.65 3.38 3.68
CA GLY A 47 -12.01 4.41 4.65
C GLY A 47 -10.81 5.21 5.20
N ARG A 48 -9.62 4.67 5.14
CA ARG A 48 -8.33 5.31 5.47
C ARG A 48 -7.27 4.95 4.46
N LEU A 49 -6.25 5.81 4.34
CA LEU A 49 -5.06 5.50 3.56
C LEU A 49 -4.13 4.65 4.42
N ALA A 50 -3.90 3.42 4.00
CA ALA A 50 -2.87 2.54 4.51
C ALA A 50 -1.68 2.54 3.53
N LEU A 51 -0.48 2.34 4.04
CA LEU A 51 0.74 2.23 3.25
C LEU A 51 1.31 0.81 3.40
N ARG A 52 1.47 0.12 2.29
CA ARG A 52 2.30 -1.09 2.20
C ARG A 52 3.64 -0.72 1.60
N TRP A 53 4.73 -1.11 2.29
CA TRP A 53 6.10 -0.93 1.84
C TRP A 53 6.90 -2.19 2.17
N GLU A 54 7.38 -2.86 1.13
CA GLU A 54 8.00 -4.18 1.26
C GLU A 54 7.08 -5.17 2.02
N LYS A 55 7.54 -5.74 3.13
CA LYS A 55 6.78 -6.63 4.00
C LYS A 55 5.91 -5.90 5.03
N TRP A 56 6.06 -4.58 5.16
CA TRP A 56 5.37 -3.80 6.18
C TRP A 56 4.07 -3.22 5.68
N LYS A 57 3.04 -3.28 6.53
CA LYS A 57 1.79 -2.54 6.33
C LYS A 57 1.55 -1.61 7.50
N PHE A 58 1.36 -0.34 7.20
CA PHE A 58 1.08 0.72 8.17
C PHE A 58 -0.31 1.27 7.95
N ILE A 59 -1.12 1.30 9.02
CA ILE A 59 -2.43 1.95 9.05
C ILE A 59 -2.39 3.04 10.14
N PRO A 60 -2.56 4.32 9.78
CA PRO A 60 -2.52 5.40 10.77
C PRO A 60 -3.71 5.33 11.73
N ALA A 61 -3.49 5.77 12.95
CA ALA A 61 -4.52 5.93 13.96
C ALA A 61 -5.73 6.72 13.42
N GLY A 62 -6.91 6.37 13.87
CA GLY A 62 -8.09 7.03 13.45
C GLY A 62 -9.34 6.72 14.23
N LYS A 63 -10.22 7.71 14.25
CA LYS A 63 -11.53 7.59 14.88
C LYS A 63 -12.52 6.97 13.91
N GLY A 64 -13.36 6.08 14.41
CA GLY A 64 -14.40 5.41 13.64
C GLY A 64 -14.74 4.06 14.27
N GLN A 65 -15.75 3.40 13.72
CA GLN A 65 -16.10 2.05 14.14
C GLN A 65 -15.05 1.07 13.62
N ALA A 66 -14.57 0.16 14.49
CA ALA A 66 -13.63 -0.90 14.09
C ALA A 66 -14.25 -1.90 13.12
N TYR A 67 -15.58 -2.09 13.21
CA TYR A 67 -16.35 -3.00 12.36
C TYR A 67 -17.55 -2.30 11.76
N LEU A 68 -17.92 -2.69 10.54
CA LEU A 68 -19.19 -2.27 9.94
C LEU A 68 -20.34 -3.12 10.57
N PRO A 69 -21.38 -2.49 11.17
CA PRO A 69 -22.40 -3.21 11.92
C PRO A 69 -23.19 -4.24 11.09
N LEU A 70 -23.40 -3.95 9.81
CA LEU A 70 -24.21 -4.79 8.92
C LEU A 70 -23.45 -6.00 8.37
N THR A 71 -22.15 -5.88 8.17
CA THR A 71 -21.36 -6.92 7.50
C THR A 71 -20.33 -7.58 8.41
N GLY A 72 -20.07 -7.02 9.60
CA GLY A 72 -19.00 -7.47 10.47
C GLY A 72 -17.60 -7.23 9.89
N THR A 73 -17.49 -6.46 8.80
CA THR A 73 -16.22 -6.22 8.12
C THR A 73 -15.36 -5.26 8.94
N GLU A 74 -14.11 -5.62 9.14
CA GLU A 74 -13.11 -4.73 9.75
C GLU A 74 -12.83 -3.51 8.88
N THR A 75 -12.75 -2.35 9.52
CA THR A 75 -12.54 -1.07 8.83
C THR A 75 -11.10 -0.58 8.89
N GLY A 76 -10.26 -1.22 9.70
CA GLY A 76 -8.91 -0.75 10.04
C GLY A 76 -8.89 0.49 10.96
N ASN A 77 -10.03 0.92 11.50
CA ASN A 77 -10.08 2.06 12.42
C ASN A 77 -9.75 1.62 13.85
N LEU A 78 -8.58 2.02 14.33
CA LEU A 78 -8.18 1.94 15.73
C LEU A 78 -7.65 3.30 16.19
N ASP A 79 -7.76 3.58 17.49
CA ASP A 79 -7.26 4.85 18.08
C ASP A 79 -5.73 4.93 18.13
N ALA A 80 -5.04 3.86 17.77
CA ALA A 80 -3.59 3.77 17.72
C ALA A 80 -3.09 3.44 16.31
N ASP A 81 -1.86 3.83 16.02
CA ASP A 81 -1.18 3.41 14.80
C ASP A 81 -0.97 1.89 14.78
N GLN A 82 -1.12 1.31 13.61
CA GLN A 82 -0.97 -0.12 13.40
C GLN A 82 0.17 -0.37 12.43
N LEU A 83 1.03 -1.33 12.77
CA LEU A 83 2.11 -1.81 11.92
C LEU A 83 2.10 -3.34 11.93
N TYR A 84 2.12 -3.93 10.75
CA TYR A 84 2.09 -5.37 10.54
C TYR A 84 3.27 -5.82 9.70
N ASP A 85 3.87 -6.97 10.06
CA ASP A 85 4.88 -7.68 9.28
C ASP A 85 4.18 -8.78 8.46
N LEU A 86 3.87 -8.51 7.20
CA LEU A 86 3.08 -9.40 6.35
C LEU A 86 3.77 -10.71 5.98
N ASP A 87 5.10 -10.81 6.14
CA ASP A 87 5.83 -12.07 5.95
C ASP A 87 5.64 -13.01 7.14
N ALA A 88 5.61 -12.44 8.36
CA ALA A 88 5.43 -13.21 9.57
C ALA A 88 3.94 -13.37 9.97
N ASP A 89 3.11 -12.40 9.57
CA ASP A 89 1.71 -12.29 9.96
C ASP A 89 0.86 -11.79 8.76
N PRO A 90 0.57 -12.65 7.79
CA PRO A 90 -0.21 -12.29 6.59
C PRO A 90 -1.69 -11.97 6.89
N HIS A 91 -2.19 -12.33 8.07
CA HIS A 91 -3.56 -12.05 8.49
C HIS A 91 -3.71 -10.73 9.26
N GLU A 92 -2.59 -10.05 9.58
CA GLU A 92 -2.61 -8.77 10.29
C GLU A 92 -3.21 -8.87 11.71
N ASP A 93 -3.00 -10.01 12.39
CA ASP A 93 -3.53 -10.27 13.72
C ASP A 93 -2.72 -9.57 14.83
N ARG A 94 -1.45 -9.27 14.56
CA ARG A 94 -0.50 -8.79 15.55
C ARG A 94 0.07 -7.42 15.22
N ASN A 95 -0.43 -6.37 15.87
CA ASN A 95 0.16 -5.04 15.77
C ASN A 95 1.54 -4.99 16.46
N VAL A 96 2.59 -4.76 15.65
CA VAL A 96 3.99 -4.69 16.10
C VAL A 96 4.55 -3.25 16.13
N ALA A 97 3.69 -2.23 16.08
CA ALA A 97 4.10 -0.83 16.06
C ALA A 97 4.99 -0.44 17.25
N ALA A 98 4.64 -0.91 18.46
CA ALA A 98 5.41 -0.62 19.68
C ALA A 98 6.81 -1.28 19.68
N ALA A 99 6.96 -2.42 18.99
CA ALA A 99 8.23 -3.14 18.90
C ALA A 99 9.14 -2.61 17.77
N ASN A 100 8.61 -1.81 16.82
CA ASN A 100 9.33 -1.34 15.67
C ASN A 100 9.14 0.18 15.44
N PRO A 101 9.53 1.04 16.39
CA PRO A 101 9.28 2.48 16.34
C PRO A 101 9.96 3.16 15.15
N ASP A 102 11.14 2.71 14.76
CA ASP A 102 11.89 3.29 13.63
C ASP A 102 11.20 3.02 12.29
N VAL A 103 10.70 1.80 12.08
CA VAL A 103 9.93 1.43 10.90
C VAL A 103 8.63 2.23 10.85
N LEU A 104 7.94 2.33 11.98
CA LEU A 104 6.71 3.11 12.12
C LEU A 104 6.94 4.58 11.74
N ALA A 105 7.99 5.21 12.29
CA ALA A 105 8.33 6.61 11.99
C ALA A 105 8.63 6.80 10.50
N ARG A 106 9.38 5.89 9.89
CA ARG A 106 9.70 5.91 8.46
C ARG A 106 8.44 5.82 7.60
N MET A 107 7.55 4.88 7.87
CA MET A 107 6.33 4.69 7.09
C MET A 107 5.35 5.86 7.26
N LYS A 108 5.28 6.47 8.43
CA LYS A 108 4.54 7.73 8.67
C LYS A 108 5.06 8.86 7.77
N GLY A 109 6.38 9.02 7.71
CA GLY A 109 7.04 10.01 6.85
C GLY A 109 6.74 9.77 5.36
N MET A 110 6.85 8.52 4.90
CA MET A 110 6.52 8.14 3.52
C MET A 110 5.05 8.44 3.18
N LEU A 111 4.12 8.05 4.04
CA LEU A 111 2.70 8.31 3.80
C LEU A 111 2.38 9.82 3.77
N ALA A 112 3.04 10.61 4.60
CA ALA A 112 2.89 12.06 4.59
C ALA A 112 3.41 12.69 3.29
N GLN A 113 4.54 12.21 2.76
CA GLN A 113 5.09 12.65 1.47
C GLN A 113 4.14 12.30 0.31
N LEU A 114 3.63 11.08 0.27
CA LEU A 114 2.67 10.62 -0.74
C LEU A 114 1.37 11.44 -0.71
N ARG A 115 0.86 11.77 0.47
CA ARG A 115 -0.30 12.67 0.63
C ARG A 115 -0.04 14.08 0.10
N ALA A 116 1.19 14.54 0.15
CA ALA A 116 1.61 15.83 -0.41
C ALA A 116 1.92 15.77 -1.91
N GLY A 117 1.66 14.66 -2.59
CA GLY A 117 1.95 14.45 -4.01
C GLY A 117 3.44 14.32 -4.32
N LYS A 118 4.26 13.97 -3.32
CA LYS A 118 5.70 13.76 -3.48
C LYS A 118 5.99 12.25 -3.51
N GLN A 119 6.86 11.83 -4.41
CA GLN A 119 7.38 10.46 -4.39
C GLN A 119 8.31 10.30 -3.17
N PRO A 120 8.19 9.22 -2.39
CA PRO A 120 9.05 8.95 -1.23
C PRO A 120 10.45 8.49 -1.63
#